data_27fd11a9ae0a23b97ba40131ffc84029
#
_entry.id   27fd11a9ae0a23b97ba40131ffc84029
#
_cell.length_a   1.000
_cell.length_b   1.000
_cell.length_c   1.000
_cell.angle_alpha   90.00
_cell.angle_beta   90.00
_cell.angle_gamma   90.00
#
_symmetry.space_group_name_H-M   'P 1'
#
loop_
_entity.id
_entity.type
_entity.pdbx_description
1 polymer ?
#
loop_
_entity_poly.entity_id
_entity_poly.type
_entity_poly.pdbx_seq_one_letter_code
_entity_poly.pdbx_strand_id
1 'polypeptide(L)'
;MNAAKKKRPAVRKTFHHGDLRKALLEAGIALAREGGPNAVVLREATRRAGVAPNAAYRHFSSRSDLLQAVRAAALSSLARAIEAEIARVRRSKLPADSARATLRAVGTGYLKFALEETGLFRTAFSVPDRVEGDVDLAKAGKSGLNPFQLLSAALDRMAETGALPSERRPGAEYLAWSAVHGLAFLIIEGPLSRASQKEIRAVSDRLLHMVEKGL
;
A
#
# COMPACT_ATOMS: atom_id res chain seq x y z
N MET A 1 -2.15 -14.17 -59.96
CA MET A 1 -2.55 -15.15 -58.93
C MET A 1 -2.10 -14.61 -57.58
N ASN A 2 -3.05 -14.08 -56.83
CA ASN A 2 -2.79 -13.37 -55.55
C ASN A 2 -3.25 -14.27 -54.40
N ALA A 3 -2.32 -14.86 -53.66
CA ALA A 3 -2.62 -15.74 -52.54
C ALA A 3 -2.89 -14.90 -51.27
N ALA A 4 -4.12 -14.83 -50.90
CA ALA A 4 -4.57 -14.19 -49.64
C ALA A 4 -4.04 -14.97 -48.43
N LYS A 5 -3.12 -14.36 -47.65
CA LYS A 5 -2.67 -14.88 -46.34
C LYS A 5 -3.84 -14.88 -45.34
N LYS A 6 -4.39 -16.05 -45.06
CA LYS A 6 -5.37 -16.29 -43.98
C LYS A 6 -4.69 -15.96 -42.62
N LYS A 7 -5.12 -14.88 -41.94
CA LYS A 7 -4.77 -14.61 -40.55
C LYS A 7 -5.25 -15.74 -39.66
N ARG A 8 -4.32 -16.41 -38.96
CA ARG A 8 -4.63 -17.40 -37.90
C ARG A 8 -5.44 -16.72 -36.80
N PRO A 9 -6.53 -17.34 -36.33
CA PRO A 9 -7.30 -16.81 -35.21
C PRO A 9 -6.44 -16.84 -33.93
N ALA A 10 -6.47 -15.74 -33.17
CA ALA A 10 -5.82 -15.66 -31.86
C ALA A 10 -6.38 -16.74 -30.93
N VAL A 11 -5.49 -17.54 -30.34
CA VAL A 11 -5.84 -18.57 -29.36
C VAL A 11 -6.54 -17.88 -28.18
N ARG A 12 -7.85 -18.11 -28.01
CA ARG A 12 -8.59 -17.71 -26.81
C ARG A 12 -8.02 -18.47 -25.62
N LYS A 13 -7.32 -17.78 -24.72
CA LYS A 13 -6.95 -18.31 -23.40
C LYS A 13 -8.23 -18.62 -22.63
N THR A 14 -8.56 -19.90 -22.47
CA THR A 14 -9.61 -20.37 -21.55
C THR A 14 -9.08 -20.20 -20.13
N PHE A 15 -9.59 -19.18 -19.42
CA PHE A 15 -9.28 -18.99 -18.01
C PHE A 15 -10.18 -19.91 -17.16
N HIS A 16 -9.60 -20.66 -16.22
CA HIS A 16 -10.35 -21.31 -15.16
C HIS A 16 -10.94 -20.23 -14.22
N HIS A 17 -12.08 -20.49 -13.58
CA HIS A 17 -12.82 -19.49 -12.78
C HIS A 17 -11.97 -18.74 -11.75
N GLY A 18 -11.00 -19.41 -11.09
CA GLY A 18 -10.06 -18.76 -10.15
C GLY A 18 -9.05 -17.82 -10.82
N ASP A 19 -8.60 -18.18 -12.02
CA ASP A 19 -7.61 -17.40 -12.78
C ASP A 19 -8.20 -16.08 -13.31
N LEU A 20 -9.51 -16.06 -13.63
CA LEU A 20 -10.15 -14.86 -14.16
C LEU A 20 -10.31 -13.75 -13.11
N ARG A 21 -10.75 -14.09 -11.89
CA ARG A 21 -10.83 -13.12 -10.80
C ARG A 21 -9.45 -12.51 -10.50
N LYS A 22 -8.42 -13.35 -10.47
CA LYS A 22 -7.03 -12.93 -10.27
C LYS A 22 -6.54 -12.04 -11.42
N ALA A 23 -6.77 -12.43 -12.67
CA ALA A 23 -6.37 -11.64 -13.84
C ALA A 23 -7.04 -10.25 -13.88
N LEU A 24 -8.34 -10.17 -13.50
CA LEU A 24 -9.05 -8.90 -13.39
C LEU A 24 -8.49 -8.01 -12.27
N LEU A 25 -8.16 -8.61 -11.12
CA LEU A 25 -7.54 -7.90 -10.01
C LEU A 25 -6.15 -7.38 -10.40
N GLU A 26 -5.32 -8.20 -11.03
CA GLU A 26 -4.00 -7.80 -11.53
C GLU A 26 -4.08 -6.65 -12.54
N ALA A 27 -5.06 -6.72 -13.46
CA ALA A 27 -5.34 -5.63 -14.39
C ALA A 27 -5.79 -4.35 -13.66
N GLY A 28 -6.63 -4.48 -12.63
CA GLY A 28 -7.06 -3.36 -11.78
C GLY A 28 -5.89 -2.73 -11.01
N ILE A 29 -4.98 -3.54 -10.47
CA ILE A 29 -3.76 -3.08 -9.80
C ILE A 29 -2.85 -2.31 -10.78
N ALA A 30 -2.66 -2.82 -12.00
CA ALA A 30 -1.89 -2.13 -13.03
C ALA A 30 -2.50 -0.78 -13.40
N LEU A 31 -3.84 -0.72 -13.57
CA LEU A 31 -4.56 0.53 -13.80
C LEU A 31 -4.37 1.53 -12.65
N ALA A 32 -4.45 1.06 -11.41
CA ALA A 32 -4.24 1.89 -10.23
C ALA A 32 -2.82 2.47 -10.17
N ARG A 33 -1.79 1.70 -10.51
CA ARG A 33 -0.41 2.20 -10.59
C ARG A 33 -0.26 3.35 -11.58
N GLU A 34 -0.90 3.23 -12.75
CA GLU A 34 -0.78 4.20 -13.85
C GLU A 34 -1.54 5.49 -13.57
N GLY A 35 -2.77 5.42 -13.01
CA GLY A 35 -3.67 6.56 -12.93
C GLY A 35 -4.47 6.68 -11.62
N GLY A 36 -4.08 5.95 -10.58
CA GLY A 36 -4.75 5.99 -9.28
C GLY A 36 -6.17 5.39 -9.31
N PRO A 37 -7.00 5.72 -8.31
CA PRO A 37 -8.32 5.09 -8.14
C PRO A 37 -9.29 5.38 -9.31
N ASN A 38 -9.13 6.51 -9.98
CA ASN A 38 -10.00 6.89 -11.09
C ASN A 38 -9.75 6.05 -12.35
N ALA A 39 -8.55 5.53 -12.53
CA ALA A 39 -8.19 4.65 -13.64
C ALA A 39 -8.75 3.22 -13.47
N VAL A 40 -9.16 2.83 -12.26
CA VAL A 40 -9.74 1.51 -11.99
C VAL A 40 -11.16 1.45 -12.55
N VAL A 41 -11.26 1.01 -13.82
CA VAL A 41 -12.52 0.87 -14.55
C VAL A 41 -12.68 -0.58 -14.99
N LEU A 42 -13.84 -1.21 -14.67
CA LEU A 42 -14.07 -2.64 -14.94
C LEU A 42 -13.92 -2.98 -16.42
N ARG A 43 -14.45 -2.13 -17.33
CA ARG A 43 -14.32 -2.31 -18.78
C ARG A 43 -12.86 -2.33 -19.25
N GLU A 44 -12.03 -1.47 -18.68
CA GLU A 44 -10.60 -1.42 -19.03
C GLU A 44 -9.84 -2.62 -18.44
N ALA A 45 -10.19 -3.03 -17.22
CA ALA A 45 -9.64 -4.26 -16.63
C ALA A 45 -9.98 -5.50 -17.46
N THR A 46 -11.22 -5.63 -17.96
CA THR A 46 -11.62 -6.72 -18.86
C THR A 46 -10.85 -6.70 -20.18
N ARG A 47 -10.66 -5.53 -20.77
CA ARG A 47 -9.87 -5.35 -22.00
C ARG A 47 -8.42 -5.80 -21.81
N ARG A 48 -7.78 -5.42 -20.69
CA ARG A 48 -6.41 -5.82 -20.35
C ARG A 48 -6.30 -7.30 -20.04
N ALA A 49 -7.26 -7.87 -19.34
CA ALA A 49 -7.31 -9.31 -19.06
C ALA A 49 -7.65 -10.15 -20.29
N GLY A 50 -8.06 -9.54 -21.41
CA GLY A 50 -8.40 -10.24 -22.64
C GLY A 50 -9.68 -11.08 -22.52
N VAL A 51 -10.65 -10.63 -21.69
CA VAL A 51 -11.90 -11.36 -21.41
C VAL A 51 -13.12 -10.56 -21.82
N ALA A 52 -14.24 -11.29 -22.05
CA ALA A 52 -15.50 -10.64 -22.37
C ALA A 52 -16.08 -9.90 -21.14
N PRO A 53 -16.67 -8.68 -21.31
CA PRO A 53 -17.20 -7.91 -20.19
C PRO A 53 -18.18 -8.69 -19.30
N ASN A 54 -19.09 -9.47 -19.90
CA ASN A 54 -20.07 -10.27 -19.15
C ASN A 54 -19.44 -11.33 -18.24
N ALA A 55 -18.24 -11.81 -18.54
CA ALA A 55 -17.51 -12.74 -17.68
C ALA A 55 -16.99 -12.05 -16.42
N ALA A 56 -16.59 -10.77 -16.51
CA ALA A 56 -16.08 -10.03 -15.38
C ALA A 56 -17.15 -9.74 -14.32
N TYR A 57 -18.39 -9.46 -14.73
CA TYR A 57 -19.50 -9.18 -13.81
C TYR A 57 -19.85 -10.34 -12.88
N ARG A 58 -19.44 -11.58 -13.22
CA ARG A 58 -19.56 -12.74 -12.31
C ARG A 58 -18.57 -12.72 -11.16
N HIS A 59 -17.49 -11.93 -11.26
CA HIS A 59 -16.42 -11.84 -10.28
C HIS A 59 -16.36 -10.49 -9.55
N PHE A 60 -16.74 -9.43 -10.24
CA PHE A 60 -16.86 -8.07 -9.70
C PHE A 60 -18.17 -7.47 -10.24
N SER A 61 -19.17 -7.35 -9.36
CA SER A 61 -20.51 -6.89 -9.72
C SER A 61 -20.51 -5.42 -10.15
N SER A 62 -19.51 -4.66 -9.73
CA SER A 62 -19.42 -3.24 -9.99
C SER A 62 -17.95 -2.76 -10.07
N ARG A 63 -17.76 -1.51 -10.54
CA ARG A 63 -16.48 -0.81 -10.41
C ARG A 63 -16.05 -0.71 -8.95
N SER A 64 -16.99 -0.47 -8.05
CA SER A 64 -16.72 -0.35 -6.61
C SER A 64 -16.13 -1.64 -6.05
N ASP A 65 -16.65 -2.81 -6.41
CA ASP A 65 -16.14 -4.11 -5.95
C ASP A 65 -14.71 -4.35 -6.42
N LEU A 66 -14.42 -4.04 -7.69
CA LEU A 66 -13.05 -4.13 -8.21
C LEU A 66 -12.14 -3.15 -7.47
N LEU A 67 -12.57 -1.89 -7.28
CA LEU A 67 -11.80 -0.88 -6.59
C LEU A 67 -11.51 -1.28 -5.14
N GLN A 68 -12.46 -1.86 -4.40
CA GLN A 68 -12.23 -2.36 -3.04
C GLN A 68 -11.18 -3.48 -3.01
N ALA A 69 -11.24 -4.43 -3.94
CA ALA A 69 -10.24 -5.48 -4.04
C ALA A 69 -8.84 -4.91 -4.37
N VAL A 70 -8.76 -3.92 -5.26
CA VAL A 70 -7.50 -3.22 -5.60
C VAL A 70 -6.98 -2.43 -4.41
N ARG A 71 -7.86 -1.77 -3.63
CA ARG A 71 -7.49 -1.08 -2.39
C ARG A 71 -6.89 -2.04 -1.36
N ALA A 72 -7.53 -3.18 -1.14
CA ALA A 72 -7.00 -4.21 -0.24
C ALA A 72 -5.61 -4.69 -0.68
N ALA A 73 -5.42 -4.96 -1.97
CA ALA A 73 -4.12 -5.34 -2.53
C ALA A 73 -3.06 -4.21 -2.40
N ALA A 74 -3.46 -2.94 -2.52
CA ALA A 74 -2.57 -1.80 -2.32
C ALA A 74 -2.13 -1.69 -0.85
N LEU A 75 -3.05 -1.87 0.11
CA LEU A 75 -2.72 -1.92 1.55
C LEU A 75 -1.82 -3.10 1.89
N SER A 76 -2.07 -4.28 1.31
CA SER A 76 -1.18 -5.44 1.44
C SER A 76 0.23 -5.15 0.89
N SER A 77 0.32 -4.42 -0.22
CA SER A 77 1.62 -4.00 -0.78
C SER A 77 2.34 -3.01 0.11
N LEU A 78 1.62 -2.06 0.72
CA LEU A 78 2.16 -1.14 1.74
C LEU A 78 2.66 -1.90 2.97
N ALA A 79 1.88 -2.87 3.49
CA ALA A 79 2.31 -3.71 4.61
C ALA A 79 3.62 -4.44 4.30
N ARG A 80 3.75 -5.01 3.10
CA ARG A 80 4.99 -5.69 2.66
C ARG A 80 6.18 -4.73 2.53
N ALA A 81 5.95 -3.49 2.10
CA ALA A 81 7.00 -2.48 2.04
C ALA A 81 7.50 -2.11 3.45
N ILE A 82 6.58 -1.98 4.40
CA ILE A 82 6.89 -1.76 5.82
C ILE A 82 7.68 -2.95 6.38
N GLU A 83 7.20 -4.17 6.20
CA GLU A 83 7.88 -5.40 6.65
C GLU A 83 9.29 -5.53 6.08
N ALA A 84 9.50 -5.14 4.83
CA ALA A 84 10.82 -5.16 4.20
C ALA A 84 11.80 -4.19 4.86
N GLU A 85 11.36 -3.02 5.33
CA GLU A 85 12.20 -2.08 6.07
C GLU A 85 12.43 -2.56 7.52
N ILE A 86 11.41 -3.12 8.18
CA ILE A 86 11.55 -3.73 9.52
C ILE A 86 12.60 -4.85 9.49
N ALA A 87 12.59 -5.70 8.47
CA ALA A 87 13.55 -6.80 8.32
C ALA A 87 15.02 -6.32 8.17
N ARG A 88 15.25 -5.07 7.81
CA ARG A 88 16.60 -4.46 7.71
C ARG A 88 17.11 -3.89 9.03
N VAL A 89 16.24 -3.78 10.04
CA VAL A 89 16.62 -3.22 11.34
C VAL A 89 17.65 -4.13 12.01
N ARG A 90 18.83 -3.57 12.32
CA ARG A 90 19.83 -4.27 13.10
C ARG A 90 19.43 -4.24 14.58
N ARG A 91 19.53 -5.39 15.24
CA ARG A 91 19.29 -5.48 16.69
C ARG A 91 20.35 -4.67 17.43
N SER A 92 19.90 -3.75 18.28
CA SER A 92 20.76 -3.07 19.28
C SER A 92 20.84 -3.92 20.55
N LYS A 93 21.90 -3.71 21.34
CA LYS A 93 22.03 -4.26 22.69
C LYS A 93 20.96 -3.67 23.63
N LEU A 94 20.50 -2.47 23.37
CA LEU A 94 19.45 -1.80 24.13
C LEU A 94 18.07 -2.08 23.47
N PRO A 95 17.13 -2.72 24.17
CA PRO A 95 15.81 -3.01 23.61
C PRO A 95 15.04 -1.75 23.15
N ALA A 96 15.16 -0.65 23.89
CA ALA A 96 14.54 0.63 23.55
C ALA A 96 15.04 1.19 22.21
N ASP A 97 16.33 1.06 21.89
CA ASP A 97 16.88 1.53 20.61
C ASP A 97 16.38 0.68 19.45
N SER A 98 16.27 -0.64 19.67
CA SER A 98 15.69 -1.56 18.68
C SER A 98 14.22 -1.24 18.42
N ALA A 99 13.45 -0.89 19.47
CA ALA A 99 12.05 -0.50 19.34
C ALA A 99 11.90 0.81 18.53
N ARG A 100 12.70 1.84 18.85
CA ARG A 100 12.73 3.10 18.08
C ARG A 100 13.12 2.88 16.62
N ALA A 101 14.14 2.07 16.37
CA ALA A 101 14.56 1.73 15.00
C ALA A 101 13.44 1.00 14.23
N THR A 102 12.65 0.16 14.89
CA THR A 102 11.50 -0.51 14.29
C THR A 102 10.40 0.50 13.93
N LEU A 103 10.04 1.42 14.84
CA LEU A 103 9.07 2.48 14.52
C LEU A 103 9.54 3.34 13.34
N ARG A 104 10.82 3.73 13.32
CA ARG A 104 11.42 4.46 12.18
C ARG A 104 11.30 3.67 10.88
N ALA A 105 11.53 2.36 10.91
CA ALA A 105 11.42 1.49 9.73
C ALA A 105 9.98 1.40 9.21
N VAL A 106 8.96 1.39 10.10
CA VAL A 106 7.54 1.49 9.70
C VAL A 106 7.30 2.76 8.89
N GLY A 107 7.71 3.93 9.41
CA GLY A 107 7.55 5.19 8.70
C GLY A 107 8.36 5.27 7.41
N THR A 108 9.57 4.71 7.38
CA THR A 108 10.41 4.62 6.18
C THR A 108 9.73 3.79 5.09
N GLY A 109 9.21 2.61 5.42
CA GLY A 109 8.49 1.74 4.48
C GLY A 109 7.22 2.40 3.95
N TYR A 110 6.51 3.14 4.81
CA TYR A 110 5.34 3.91 4.43
C TYR A 110 5.67 4.99 3.39
N LEU A 111 6.63 5.86 3.67
CA LEU A 111 7.03 6.95 2.78
C LEU A 111 7.60 6.42 1.46
N LYS A 112 8.43 5.38 1.53
CA LYS A 112 8.99 4.72 0.35
C LYS A 112 7.88 4.20 -0.57
N PHE A 113 6.90 3.45 -0.03
CA PHE A 113 5.77 2.97 -0.81
C PHE A 113 4.97 4.11 -1.43
N ALA A 114 4.70 5.18 -0.67
CA ALA A 114 3.96 6.33 -1.17
C ALA A 114 4.63 7.00 -2.38
N LEU A 115 5.96 7.06 -2.38
CA LEU A 115 6.74 7.69 -3.45
C LEU A 115 6.98 6.76 -4.65
N GLU A 116 7.24 5.48 -4.41
CA GLU A 116 7.53 4.50 -5.48
C GLU A 116 6.25 3.98 -6.15
N GLU A 117 5.15 3.88 -5.40
CA GLU A 117 3.86 3.32 -5.84
C GLU A 117 2.73 4.34 -5.67
N THR A 118 2.96 5.59 -6.09
CA THR A 118 2.06 6.74 -5.87
C THR A 118 0.61 6.46 -6.28
N GLY A 119 0.39 5.78 -7.41
CA GLY A 119 -0.95 5.43 -7.88
C GLY A 119 -1.66 4.44 -6.95
N LEU A 120 -0.94 3.44 -6.45
CA LEU A 120 -1.47 2.49 -5.46
C LEU A 120 -1.68 3.18 -4.11
N PHE A 121 -0.77 4.06 -3.69
CA PHE A 121 -0.93 4.84 -2.47
C PHE A 121 -2.21 5.67 -2.50
N ARG A 122 -2.44 6.44 -3.55
CA ARG A 122 -3.70 7.18 -3.75
C ARG A 122 -4.92 6.26 -3.73
N THR A 123 -4.80 5.07 -4.32
CA THR A 123 -5.90 4.10 -4.36
C THR A 123 -6.17 3.51 -2.98
N ALA A 124 -5.15 3.15 -2.21
CA ALA A 124 -5.29 2.61 -0.86
C ALA A 124 -6.14 3.53 0.05
N PHE A 125 -5.94 4.84 -0.07
CA PHE A 125 -6.58 5.86 0.78
C PHE A 125 -7.70 6.64 0.08
N SER A 126 -8.21 6.16 -1.07
CA SER A 126 -9.23 6.86 -1.87
C SER A 126 -10.63 6.90 -1.25
N VAL A 127 -10.90 6.05 -0.27
CA VAL A 127 -12.20 5.97 0.44
C VAL A 127 -11.89 5.82 1.93
N PRO A 128 -12.61 6.50 2.83
CA PRO A 128 -12.51 6.28 4.27
C PRO A 128 -12.71 4.80 4.63
N ASP A 129 -11.90 4.31 5.54
CA ASP A 129 -11.97 2.93 6.02
C ASP A 129 -11.82 2.91 7.55
N ARG A 130 -12.44 1.93 8.20
CA ARG A 130 -12.17 1.68 9.62
C ARG A 130 -10.89 0.88 9.70
N VAL A 131 -9.93 1.37 10.47
CA VAL A 131 -8.61 0.73 10.63
C VAL A 131 -8.53 -0.07 11.93
N GLU A 132 -9.25 0.38 12.96
CA GLU A 132 -9.33 -0.33 14.25
C GLU A 132 -10.19 -1.59 14.11
N GLY A 133 -9.64 -2.72 14.57
CA GLY A 133 -10.32 -4.02 14.50
C GLY A 133 -10.44 -4.61 13.08
N ASP A 134 -9.77 -4.03 12.09
CA ASP A 134 -9.76 -4.56 10.73
C ASP A 134 -8.89 -5.83 10.67
N VAL A 135 -9.54 -6.96 10.44
CA VAL A 135 -8.93 -8.31 10.34
C VAL A 135 -8.90 -8.84 8.90
N ASP A 136 -9.15 -7.99 7.90
CA ASP A 136 -9.16 -8.40 6.49
C ASP A 136 -7.74 -8.79 6.03
N LEU A 137 -7.50 -10.09 5.89
CA LEU A 137 -6.25 -10.68 5.43
C LEU A 137 -5.85 -10.22 4.00
N ALA A 138 -6.81 -9.76 3.20
CA ALA A 138 -6.51 -9.20 1.87
C ALA A 138 -5.71 -7.89 1.94
N LYS A 139 -5.71 -7.21 3.10
CA LYS A 139 -4.93 -6.00 3.39
C LYS A 139 -3.59 -6.30 4.08
N ALA A 140 -3.36 -7.55 4.48
CA ALA A 140 -2.21 -7.95 5.29
C ALA A 140 -0.94 -8.17 4.44
N GLY A 141 0.20 -7.97 5.08
CA GLY A 141 1.52 -8.36 4.59
C GLY A 141 1.81 -9.84 4.78
N LYS A 142 3.08 -10.21 4.75
CA LYS A 142 3.55 -11.59 4.95
C LYS A 142 3.36 -12.07 6.39
N SER A 143 3.39 -11.16 7.37
CA SER A 143 3.18 -11.46 8.80
C SER A 143 1.71 -11.69 9.15
N GLY A 144 0.78 -11.47 8.23
CA GLY A 144 -0.66 -11.47 8.51
C GLY A 144 -1.17 -10.15 9.10
N LEU A 145 -0.32 -9.14 9.26
CA LEU A 145 -0.67 -7.83 9.79
C LEU A 145 -0.90 -6.82 8.65
N ASN A 146 -1.91 -5.97 8.79
CA ASN A 146 -2.12 -4.83 7.92
C ASN A 146 -1.20 -3.65 8.33
N PRO A 147 -1.11 -2.55 7.54
CA PRO A 147 -0.21 -1.43 7.86
C PRO A 147 -0.46 -0.78 9.22
N PHE A 148 -1.73 -0.66 9.64
CA PHE A 148 -2.09 -0.09 10.95
C PHE A 148 -1.65 -1.00 12.09
N GLN A 149 -1.85 -2.31 11.97
CA GLN A 149 -1.41 -3.31 12.94
C GLN A 149 0.11 -3.37 13.07
N LEU A 150 0.86 -3.22 11.97
CA LEU A 150 2.32 -3.13 12.01
C LEU A 150 2.80 -1.89 12.78
N LEU A 151 2.13 -0.75 12.60
CA LEU A 151 2.41 0.46 13.36
C LEU A 151 2.08 0.27 14.85
N SER A 152 0.91 -0.29 15.17
CA SER A 152 0.49 -0.56 16.55
C SER A 152 1.48 -1.47 17.27
N ALA A 153 1.89 -2.58 16.64
CA ALA A 153 2.89 -3.50 17.20
C ALA A 153 4.25 -2.83 17.46
N ALA A 154 4.68 -1.90 16.59
CA ALA A 154 5.91 -1.15 16.81
C ALA A 154 5.79 -0.18 18.00
N LEU A 155 4.64 0.47 18.19
CA LEU A 155 4.37 1.36 19.31
C LEU A 155 4.22 0.59 20.62
N ASP A 156 3.56 -0.58 20.61
CA ASP A 156 3.50 -1.48 21.77
C ASP A 156 4.90 -1.86 22.22
N ARG A 157 5.77 -2.22 21.29
CA ARG A 157 7.16 -2.55 21.58
C ARG A 157 7.93 -1.37 22.17
N MET A 158 7.64 -0.13 21.74
CA MET A 158 8.24 1.07 22.36
C MET A 158 7.76 1.25 23.80
N ALA A 159 6.47 1.02 24.08
CA ALA A 159 5.92 1.10 25.44
C ALA A 159 6.51 0.02 26.35
N GLU A 160 6.56 -1.24 25.89
CA GLU A 160 7.16 -2.37 26.63
C GLU A 160 8.63 -2.16 27.01
N THR A 161 9.38 -1.43 26.17
CA THR A 161 10.81 -1.17 26.41
C THR A 161 11.08 0.16 27.12
N GLY A 162 10.04 0.88 27.52
CA GLY A 162 10.14 2.22 28.14
C GLY A 162 10.63 3.33 27.18
N ALA A 163 10.65 3.05 25.87
CA ALA A 163 11.00 4.05 24.85
C ALA A 163 9.86 5.05 24.60
N LEU A 164 8.62 4.64 24.87
CA LEU A 164 7.40 5.44 24.86
C LEU A 164 6.78 5.36 26.26
N PRO A 165 6.51 6.48 26.96
CA PRO A 165 5.78 6.48 28.20
C PRO A 165 4.40 5.86 28.03
N SER A 166 3.98 5.04 28.98
CA SER A 166 2.72 4.28 28.90
C SER A 166 1.49 5.18 28.78
N GLU A 167 1.52 6.35 29.40
CA GLU A 167 0.47 7.36 29.34
C GLU A 167 0.33 8.02 27.95
N ARG A 168 1.37 7.95 27.12
CA ARG A 168 1.37 8.46 25.74
C ARG A 168 1.06 7.40 24.70
N ARG A 169 0.96 6.12 25.10
CA ARG A 169 0.68 5.01 24.18
C ARG A 169 -0.71 5.08 23.53
N PRO A 170 -1.81 5.44 24.25
CA PRO A 170 -3.14 5.53 23.65
C PRO A 170 -3.18 6.56 22.52
N GLY A 171 -3.63 6.12 21.32
CA GLY A 171 -3.79 6.99 20.15
C GLY A 171 -2.49 7.39 19.44
N ALA A 172 -1.33 6.89 19.87
CA ALA A 172 -0.03 7.20 19.26
C ALA A 172 0.04 6.82 17.78
N GLU A 173 -0.76 5.82 17.36
CA GLU A 173 -0.90 5.45 15.95
C GLU A 173 -1.35 6.62 15.08
N TYR A 174 -2.34 7.37 15.53
CA TYR A 174 -2.86 8.49 14.76
C TYR A 174 -1.87 9.65 14.66
N LEU A 175 -1.07 9.88 15.70
CA LEU A 175 -0.01 10.90 15.67
C LEU A 175 1.10 10.51 14.70
N ALA A 176 1.59 9.28 14.80
CA ALA A 176 2.64 8.78 13.91
C ALA A 176 2.16 8.70 12.45
N TRP A 177 0.93 8.20 12.24
CA TRP A 177 0.38 8.06 10.89
C TRP A 177 0.10 9.42 10.25
N SER A 178 -0.54 10.35 10.96
CA SER A 178 -0.81 11.68 10.41
C SER A 178 0.46 12.39 9.97
N ALA A 179 1.58 12.24 10.69
CA ALA A 179 2.85 12.82 10.33
C ALA A 179 3.38 12.30 8.97
N VAL A 180 3.48 10.97 8.81
CA VAL A 180 4.00 10.37 7.56
C VAL A 180 3.02 10.50 6.41
N HIS A 181 1.71 10.41 6.67
CA HIS A 181 0.67 10.58 5.64
C HIS A 181 0.63 12.02 5.13
N GLY A 182 0.68 12.99 6.04
CA GLY A 182 0.74 14.41 5.70
C GLY A 182 1.98 14.74 4.85
N LEU A 183 3.17 14.23 5.23
CA LEU A 183 4.37 14.42 4.44
C LEU A 183 4.26 13.77 3.06
N ALA A 184 3.75 12.53 2.98
CA ALA A 184 3.53 11.85 1.70
C ALA A 184 2.61 12.69 0.78
N PHE A 185 1.52 13.23 1.31
CA PHE A 185 0.62 14.10 0.56
C PHE A 185 1.31 15.38 0.07
N LEU A 186 2.08 16.06 0.93
CA LEU A 186 2.83 17.27 0.57
C LEU A 186 3.85 17.02 -0.56
N ILE A 187 4.45 15.83 -0.60
CA ILE A 187 5.39 15.44 -1.65
C ILE A 187 4.67 15.07 -2.94
N ILE A 188 3.56 14.32 -2.85
CA ILE A 188 2.88 13.78 -4.04
C ILE A 188 2.00 14.84 -4.72
N GLU A 189 1.25 15.62 -3.95
CA GLU A 189 0.20 16.53 -4.45
C GLU A 189 0.39 17.97 -3.98
N GLY A 190 1.33 18.21 -3.07
CA GLY A 190 1.52 19.49 -2.41
C GLY A 190 2.74 20.25 -2.89
N PRO A 191 3.16 21.24 -2.09
CA PRO A 191 4.24 22.17 -2.44
C PRO A 191 5.61 21.51 -2.59
N LEU A 192 5.82 20.30 -2.05
CA LEU A 192 7.08 19.56 -2.16
C LEU A 192 7.16 18.68 -3.42
N SER A 193 6.15 18.71 -4.31
CA SER A 193 6.13 17.88 -5.52
C SER A 193 7.26 18.18 -6.52
N ARG A 194 7.90 19.35 -6.39
CA ARG A 194 9.06 19.74 -7.20
C ARG A 194 10.37 19.69 -6.43
N ALA A 195 10.36 19.25 -5.18
CA ALA A 195 11.57 19.15 -4.36
C ALA A 195 12.51 18.07 -4.90
N SER A 196 13.80 18.29 -4.76
CA SER A 196 14.80 17.30 -5.13
C SER A 196 14.74 16.07 -4.21
N GLN A 197 15.24 14.93 -4.68
CA GLN A 197 15.34 13.70 -3.88
C GLN A 197 16.14 13.92 -2.58
N LYS A 198 17.14 14.82 -2.61
CA LYS A 198 17.94 15.17 -1.43
C LYS A 198 17.10 15.90 -0.38
N GLU A 199 16.29 16.88 -0.80
CA GLU A 199 15.39 17.63 0.07
C GLU A 199 14.32 16.72 0.66
N ILE A 200 13.69 15.87 -0.16
CA ILE A 200 12.68 14.90 0.27
C ILE A 200 13.27 13.97 1.35
N ARG A 201 14.47 13.42 1.13
CA ARG A 201 15.16 12.57 2.12
C ARG A 201 15.40 13.32 3.42
N ALA A 202 15.96 14.54 3.35
CA ALA A 202 16.28 15.34 4.52
C ALA A 202 15.03 15.65 5.37
N VAL A 203 13.91 16.02 4.73
CA VAL A 203 12.64 16.28 5.43
C VAL A 203 12.07 14.99 6.01
N SER A 204 12.11 13.88 5.27
CA SER A 204 11.64 12.57 5.74
C SER A 204 12.41 12.09 6.97
N ASP A 205 13.74 12.17 6.95
CA ASP A 205 14.58 11.77 8.09
C ASP A 205 14.30 12.62 9.33
N ARG A 206 14.12 13.94 9.15
CA ARG A 206 13.78 14.85 10.26
C ARG A 206 12.40 14.56 10.83
N LEU A 207 11.40 14.31 9.98
CA LEU A 207 10.05 13.98 10.41
C LEU A 207 10.05 12.66 11.19
N LEU A 208 10.69 11.62 10.67
CA LEU A 208 10.77 10.33 11.36
C LEU A 208 11.48 10.44 12.71
N HIS A 209 12.54 11.26 12.79
CA HIS A 209 13.22 11.54 14.06
C HIS A 209 12.31 12.30 15.03
N MET A 210 11.54 13.28 14.55
CA MET A 210 10.58 14.03 15.35
C MET A 210 9.50 13.10 15.92
N VAL A 211 8.94 12.21 15.11
CA VAL A 211 7.93 11.21 15.55
C VAL A 211 8.53 10.27 16.59
N GLU A 212 9.75 9.75 16.35
CA GLU A 212 10.44 8.83 17.27
C GLU A 212 10.69 9.43 18.66
N LYS A 213 10.90 10.74 18.75
CA LYS A 213 11.23 11.45 19.99
C LYS A 213 10.06 12.18 20.63
N GLY A 214 9.04 12.52 19.84
CA GLY A 214 7.92 13.38 20.25
C GLY A 214 6.65 12.65 20.70
N LEU A 215 6.57 11.34 20.47
CA LEU A 215 5.45 10.51 20.93
C LEU A 215 5.46 10.24 22.44
#